data_7da00d58ecbbccac19370677a8e74965
#
_entry.id   7da00d58ecbbccac19370677a8e74965
#
_cell.length_a   1.000
_cell.length_b   1.000
_cell.length_c   1.000
_cell.angle_alpha   90.00
_cell.angle_beta   90.00
_cell.angle_gamma   90.00
#
_symmetry.space_group_name_H-M   'P 1'
#
loop_
_entity.id
_entity.type
_entity.pdbx_description
1 polymer ?
#
loop_
_entity_poly.entity_id
_entity_poly.type
_entity_poly.pdbx_seq_one_letter_code
_entity_poly.pdbx_strand_id
1 'polypeptide(L)'
;MNFNKVISPSNNSDFDEYYYFRWEYLRKDLNQKLGTERDDAENISIHRMIKNNNEEIIGVGRLHKISSDIYQVRYFAVHKDYRRIGLGIYLMKDLEEIAIKDKANYIILNARENALDFYEKLNYKVIKKTNLLFGKIQHYEMKKKII
;
A
#
# COMPACT_ATOMS: atom_id res chain seq x y z
N MET A 1 -17.47 -9.72 7.69
CA MET A 1 -16.35 -10.68 7.57
C MET A 1 -15.23 -10.26 8.49
N ASN A 2 -14.72 -11.21 9.26
CA ASN A 2 -13.66 -10.94 10.21
C ASN A 2 -12.30 -11.28 9.59
N PHE A 3 -11.43 -10.28 9.56
CA PHE A 3 -10.04 -10.45 9.17
C PHE A 3 -9.16 -10.50 10.43
N ASN A 4 -7.99 -11.10 10.30
CA ASN A 4 -6.97 -10.97 11.32
C ASN A 4 -6.55 -9.50 11.44
N LYS A 5 -5.90 -9.16 12.56
CA LYS A 5 -5.44 -7.79 12.79
C LYS A 5 -4.38 -7.40 11.79
N VAL A 6 -4.37 -6.11 11.44
CA VAL A 6 -3.25 -5.51 10.73
C VAL A 6 -2.11 -5.35 11.74
N ILE A 7 -0.91 -5.78 11.35
CA ILE A 7 0.29 -5.76 12.19
C ILE A 7 1.47 -5.17 11.43
N SER A 8 2.52 -4.83 12.16
CA SER A 8 3.80 -4.41 11.57
C SER A 8 4.78 -5.58 11.55
N PRO A 9 5.60 -5.72 10.49
CA PRO A 9 6.75 -6.62 10.55
C PRO A 9 7.64 -6.23 11.73
N SER A 10 8.13 -7.21 12.49
CA SER A 10 8.87 -6.92 13.74
C SER A 10 10.30 -7.48 13.78
N ASN A 11 10.65 -8.37 12.86
CA ASN A 11 11.99 -8.99 12.81
C ASN A 11 12.42 -9.21 11.37
N ASN A 12 13.65 -9.67 11.18
CA ASN A 12 14.20 -9.88 9.84
C ASN A 12 13.38 -10.88 9.01
N SER A 13 12.92 -11.95 9.63
CA SER A 13 12.09 -12.96 8.96
C SER A 13 10.78 -12.36 8.45
N ASP A 14 10.11 -11.56 9.28
CA ASP A 14 8.88 -10.85 8.88
C ASP A 14 9.14 -9.91 7.70
N PHE A 15 10.23 -9.14 7.76
CA PHE A 15 10.57 -8.22 6.68
C PHE A 15 10.94 -8.94 5.40
N ASP A 16 11.62 -10.08 5.48
CA ASP A 16 11.95 -10.87 4.29
C ASP A 16 10.68 -11.34 3.58
N GLU A 17 9.72 -11.87 4.32
CA GLU A 17 8.43 -12.29 3.76
C GLU A 17 7.62 -11.11 3.22
N TYR A 18 7.61 -10.00 3.95
CA TYR A 18 6.91 -8.77 3.60
C TYR A 18 7.46 -8.18 2.28
N TYR A 19 8.77 -8.06 2.13
CA TYR A 19 9.37 -7.57 0.90
C TYR A 19 9.21 -8.54 -0.25
N TYR A 20 9.27 -9.84 0.00
CA TYR A 20 9.01 -10.84 -1.03
C TYR A 20 7.59 -10.72 -1.56
N PHE A 21 6.61 -10.54 -0.68
CA PHE A 21 5.21 -10.32 -1.08
C PHE A 21 5.07 -9.07 -1.97
N ARG A 22 5.73 -7.96 -1.60
CA ARG A 22 5.74 -6.76 -2.44
C ARG A 22 6.28 -7.07 -3.84
N TRP A 23 7.41 -7.76 -3.88
CA TRP A 23 8.03 -8.11 -5.17
C TRP A 23 7.09 -8.99 -6.00
N GLU A 24 6.55 -10.03 -5.40
CA GLU A 24 5.66 -10.98 -6.08
C GLU A 24 4.45 -10.28 -6.71
N TYR A 25 3.81 -9.37 -5.96
CA TYR A 25 2.57 -8.72 -6.40
C TYR A 25 2.76 -7.42 -7.18
N LEU A 26 3.92 -6.78 -7.08
CA LEU A 26 4.13 -5.45 -7.65
C LEU A 26 5.26 -5.37 -8.67
N ARG A 27 6.14 -6.36 -8.75
CA ARG A 27 7.33 -6.31 -9.61
C ARG A 27 7.53 -7.53 -10.49
N LYS A 28 7.16 -8.71 -10.00
CA LYS A 28 7.37 -9.97 -10.73
C LYS A 28 6.75 -9.95 -12.13
N ASP A 29 5.49 -9.53 -12.24
CA ASP A 29 4.78 -9.46 -13.51
C ASP A 29 5.33 -8.40 -14.46
N LEU A 30 6.16 -7.50 -13.95
CA LEU A 30 6.84 -6.47 -14.73
C LEU A 30 8.26 -6.88 -15.10
N ASN A 31 8.64 -8.14 -14.84
CA ASN A 31 9.97 -8.70 -15.10
C ASN A 31 11.11 -7.94 -14.41
N GLN A 32 10.84 -7.45 -13.19
CA GLN A 32 11.82 -6.71 -12.41
C GLN A 32 12.47 -7.61 -11.36
N LYS A 33 13.75 -7.35 -11.07
CA LYS A 33 14.53 -8.14 -10.12
C LYS A 33 14.08 -7.91 -8.68
N LEU A 34 14.37 -8.89 -7.81
CA LEU A 34 14.25 -8.71 -6.36
C LEU A 34 15.09 -7.50 -5.93
N GLY A 35 14.52 -6.68 -5.06
CA GLY A 35 15.11 -5.43 -4.60
C GLY A 35 14.42 -4.20 -5.17
N THR A 36 13.78 -4.32 -6.34
CA THR A 36 13.06 -3.21 -6.98
C THR A 36 11.77 -2.83 -6.24
N GLU A 37 11.35 -3.67 -5.29
CA GLU A 37 10.18 -3.42 -4.45
C GLU A 37 10.49 -2.49 -3.25
N ARG A 38 11.70 -1.91 -3.17
CA ARG A 38 12.13 -1.03 -2.08
C ARG A 38 12.59 0.32 -2.61
N ASP A 39 12.56 1.33 -1.75
CA ASP A 39 13.13 2.64 -2.03
C ASP A 39 13.91 3.17 -0.82
N ASP A 40 14.37 4.41 -0.88
CA ASP A 40 15.21 5.01 0.17
C ASP A 40 14.41 5.36 1.44
N ALA A 41 13.09 5.28 1.41
CA ALA A 41 12.25 5.65 2.54
C ALA A 41 11.84 4.45 3.42
N GLU A 42 12.38 3.26 3.20
CA GLU A 42 11.97 2.08 3.98
C GLU A 42 12.20 2.27 5.49
N ASN A 43 13.31 2.85 5.88
CA ASN A 43 13.67 3.02 7.30
C ASN A 43 12.83 4.05 8.04
N ILE A 44 12.19 4.97 7.33
CA ILE A 44 11.36 6.03 7.93
C ILE A 44 9.88 5.78 7.74
N SER A 45 9.53 4.65 7.13
CA SER A 45 8.15 4.31 6.80
C SER A 45 7.50 3.48 7.89
N ILE A 46 6.17 3.54 7.91
CA ILE A 46 5.33 2.65 8.71
C ILE A 46 4.91 1.51 7.80
N HIS A 47 5.27 0.30 8.19
CA HIS A 47 4.99 -0.92 7.43
C HIS A 47 3.83 -1.66 8.06
N ARG A 48 2.85 -2.04 7.24
CA ARG A 48 1.69 -2.77 7.71
C ARG A 48 1.45 -3.99 6.85
N MET A 49 1.01 -5.06 7.49
CA MET A 49 0.65 -6.30 6.79
C MET A 49 -0.48 -7.00 7.53
N ILE A 50 -1.12 -7.91 6.83
CA ILE A 50 -2.13 -8.79 7.43
C ILE A 50 -1.84 -10.21 6.99
N LYS A 51 -1.99 -11.17 7.91
CA LYS A 51 -1.79 -12.60 7.66
C LYS A 51 -3.10 -13.36 7.83
N ASN A 52 -3.22 -14.46 7.11
CA ASN A 52 -4.33 -15.40 7.33
C ASN A 52 -4.05 -16.29 8.55
N ASN A 53 -4.95 -17.24 8.82
CA ASN A 53 -4.80 -18.14 9.98
C ASN A 53 -3.64 -19.13 9.83
N ASN A 54 -3.09 -19.28 8.62
CA ASN A 54 -1.92 -20.11 8.34
C ASN A 54 -0.61 -19.32 8.39
N GLU A 55 -0.65 -18.10 8.92
CA GLU A 55 0.52 -17.19 9.01
C GLU A 55 1.08 -16.74 7.65
N GLU A 56 0.27 -16.83 6.59
CA GLU A 56 0.65 -16.36 5.27
C GLU A 56 0.25 -14.91 5.09
N ILE A 57 1.11 -14.08 4.52
CA ILE A 57 0.79 -12.69 4.22
C ILE A 57 -0.26 -12.63 3.11
N ILE A 58 -1.32 -11.87 3.35
CA ILE A 58 -2.42 -11.69 2.39
C ILE A 58 -2.64 -10.24 1.99
N GLY A 59 -1.96 -9.31 2.63
CA GLY A 59 -2.01 -7.90 2.28
C GLY A 59 -0.86 -7.13 2.89
N VAL A 60 -0.40 -6.10 2.19
CA VAL A 60 0.68 -5.22 2.65
C VAL A 60 0.39 -3.78 2.24
N GLY A 61 0.93 -2.84 3.00
CA GLY A 61 0.88 -1.42 2.66
C GLY A 61 1.93 -0.66 3.45
N ARG A 62 2.45 0.41 2.85
CA ARG A 62 3.43 1.27 3.48
C ARG A 62 2.90 2.70 3.54
N LEU A 63 3.10 3.34 4.67
CA LEU A 63 2.73 4.73 4.89
C LEU A 63 3.97 5.50 5.30
N HIS A 64 4.25 6.66 4.67
CA HIS A 64 5.33 7.50 5.14
C HIS A 64 4.96 8.98 5.08
N LYS A 65 5.56 9.74 5.98
CA LYS A 65 5.28 11.17 6.14
C LYS A 65 6.04 11.96 5.08
N ILE A 66 5.31 12.72 4.27
CA ILE A 66 5.89 13.63 3.28
C ILE A 66 6.14 15.00 3.93
N SER A 67 5.16 15.48 4.71
CA SER A 67 5.22 16.73 5.45
C SER A 67 4.32 16.60 6.67
N SER A 68 4.27 17.64 7.51
CA SER A 68 3.36 17.63 8.67
C SER A 68 1.89 17.45 8.28
N ASP A 69 1.55 17.76 7.04
CA ASP A 69 0.18 17.80 6.53
C ASP A 69 -0.18 16.59 5.65
N ILE A 70 0.82 15.93 5.03
CA ILE A 70 0.61 14.94 3.99
C ILE A 70 1.38 13.65 4.30
N TYR A 71 0.67 12.52 4.23
CA TYR A 71 1.25 11.18 4.22
C TYR A 71 1.07 10.55 2.84
N GLN A 72 1.94 9.63 2.49
CA GLN A 72 1.85 8.87 1.24
C GLN A 72 1.70 7.38 1.51
N VAL A 73 0.74 6.75 0.83
CA VAL A 73 0.62 5.29 0.77
C VAL A 73 1.38 4.81 -0.44
N ARG A 74 2.20 3.79 -0.26
CA ARG A 74 2.97 3.16 -1.33
C ARG A 74 3.09 1.66 -1.09
N TYR A 75 3.38 0.89 -2.16
CA TYR A 75 3.56 -0.55 -2.10
C TYR A 75 2.37 -1.26 -1.45
N PHE A 76 1.19 -0.89 -1.87
CA PHE A 76 -0.07 -1.47 -1.41
C PHE A 76 -0.45 -2.63 -2.33
N ALA A 77 -0.67 -3.81 -1.75
CA ALA A 77 -1.06 -4.98 -2.52
C ALA A 77 -1.87 -5.96 -1.67
N VAL A 78 -2.82 -6.65 -2.31
CA VAL A 78 -3.65 -7.68 -1.69
C VAL A 78 -3.49 -8.97 -2.47
N HIS A 79 -3.32 -10.08 -1.76
CA HIS A 79 -3.23 -11.42 -2.34
C HIS A 79 -4.42 -11.68 -3.27
N LYS A 80 -4.16 -12.23 -4.42
CA LYS A 80 -5.17 -12.44 -5.49
C LYS A 80 -6.42 -13.19 -5.02
N ASP A 81 -6.26 -14.14 -4.11
CA ASP A 81 -7.38 -14.95 -3.60
C ASP A 81 -8.19 -14.24 -2.51
N TYR A 82 -7.74 -13.08 -2.06
CA TYR A 82 -8.38 -12.29 -1.01
C TYR A 82 -8.90 -10.95 -1.51
N ARG A 83 -8.94 -10.76 -2.83
CA ARG A 83 -9.50 -9.56 -3.45
C ARG A 83 -11.02 -9.60 -3.43
N ARG A 84 -11.64 -8.41 -3.49
CA ARG A 84 -13.11 -8.22 -3.57
C ARG A 84 -13.89 -8.74 -2.36
N ILE A 85 -13.22 -8.94 -1.23
CA ILE A 85 -13.88 -9.35 0.03
C ILE A 85 -13.70 -8.30 1.13
N GLY A 86 -13.22 -7.10 0.76
CA GLY A 86 -13.07 -5.99 1.71
C GLY A 86 -11.71 -5.91 2.40
N LEU A 87 -10.77 -6.81 2.10
CA LEU A 87 -9.44 -6.79 2.74
C LEU A 87 -8.67 -5.52 2.42
N GLY A 88 -8.70 -5.07 1.17
CA GLY A 88 -8.03 -3.84 0.76
C GLY A 88 -8.59 -2.62 1.46
N ILE A 89 -9.89 -2.54 1.60
CA ILE A 89 -10.57 -1.46 2.33
C ILE A 89 -10.14 -1.47 3.80
N TYR A 90 -10.14 -2.64 4.42
CA TYR A 90 -9.75 -2.84 5.81
C TYR A 90 -8.31 -2.36 6.06
N LEU A 91 -7.39 -2.74 5.17
CA LEU A 91 -5.98 -2.35 5.26
C LEU A 91 -5.79 -0.84 5.02
N MET A 92 -6.49 -0.28 4.03
CA MET A 92 -6.42 1.18 3.78
C MET A 92 -6.93 1.98 4.96
N LYS A 93 -8.00 1.54 5.61
CA LYS A 93 -8.52 2.21 6.82
C LYS A 93 -7.50 2.22 7.94
N ASP A 94 -6.75 1.13 8.12
CA ASP A 94 -5.68 1.06 9.12
C ASP A 94 -4.62 2.14 8.85
N LEU A 95 -4.17 2.24 7.60
CA LEU A 95 -3.18 3.24 7.21
C LEU A 95 -3.72 4.67 7.38
N GLU A 96 -4.96 4.91 6.99
CA GLU A 96 -5.60 6.21 7.16
C GLU A 96 -5.71 6.61 8.62
N GLU A 97 -6.07 5.68 9.50
CA GLU A 97 -6.17 5.95 10.93
C GLU A 97 -4.84 6.35 11.54
N ILE A 98 -3.74 5.75 11.11
CA ILE A 98 -2.39 6.12 11.56
C ILE A 98 -2.10 7.57 11.19
N ALA A 99 -2.38 7.96 9.96
CA ALA A 99 -2.17 9.32 9.48
C ALA A 99 -3.07 10.33 10.22
N ILE A 100 -4.33 9.96 10.47
CA ILE A 100 -5.28 10.79 11.22
C ILE A 100 -4.79 11.04 12.65
N LYS A 101 -4.30 10.00 13.31
CA LYS A 101 -3.78 10.12 14.69
C LYS A 101 -2.57 11.04 14.76
N ASP A 102 -1.78 11.12 13.70
CA ASP A 102 -0.65 12.05 13.61
C ASP A 102 -1.07 13.43 13.07
N LYS A 103 -2.37 13.67 12.95
CA LYS A 103 -2.98 14.95 12.55
C LYS A 103 -2.63 15.40 11.12
N ALA A 104 -2.36 14.46 10.23
CA ALA A 104 -2.24 14.77 8.82
C ALA A 104 -3.61 15.14 8.24
N ASN A 105 -3.64 16.00 7.23
CA ASN A 105 -4.87 16.41 6.57
C ASN A 105 -5.15 15.61 5.31
N TYR A 106 -4.11 15.10 4.68
CA TYR A 106 -4.22 14.44 3.38
C TYR A 106 -3.39 13.18 3.29
N ILE A 107 -3.89 12.25 2.48
CA ILE A 107 -3.08 11.12 1.97
C ILE A 107 -3.00 11.26 0.47
N ILE A 108 -1.79 11.08 -0.07
CA ILE A 108 -1.55 10.94 -1.50
C ILE A 108 -1.09 9.53 -1.79
N LEU A 109 -1.30 9.10 -3.01
CA LEU A 109 -0.79 7.83 -3.51
C LEU A 109 -0.68 7.89 -5.03
N ASN A 110 0.08 6.97 -5.59
CA ASN A 110 0.28 6.84 -7.02
C ASN A 110 -0.36 5.53 -7.44
N ALA A 111 -1.57 5.59 -7.97
CA ALA A 111 -2.37 4.42 -8.28
C ALA A 111 -2.09 3.90 -9.69
N ARG A 112 -2.02 2.58 -9.83
CA ARG A 112 -2.04 1.95 -11.14
C ARG A 112 -3.39 2.23 -11.80
N GLU A 113 -3.40 2.38 -13.11
CA GLU A 113 -4.62 2.68 -13.86
C GLU A 113 -5.76 1.68 -13.55
N ASN A 114 -5.44 0.40 -13.42
CA ASN A 114 -6.45 -0.62 -13.12
C ASN A 114 -6.94 -0.62 -11.66
N ALA A 115 -6.37 0.21 -10.79
CA ALA A 115 -6.79 0.33 -9.40
C ALA A 115 -7.53 1.64 -9.09
N LEU A 116 -7.75 2.49 -10.09
CA LEU A 116 -8.42 3.78 -9.90
C LEU A 116 -9.80 3.63 -9.25
N ASP A 117 -10.60 2.69 -9.73
CA ASP A 117 -11.96 2.46 -9.19
C ASP A 117 -11.94 2.09 -7.71
N PHE A 118 -10.97 1.26 -7.32
CA PHE A 118 -10.81 0.87 -5.92
C PHE A 118 -10.60 2.09 -5.02
N TYR A 119 -9.67 2.96 -5.41
CA TYR A 119 -9.35 4.15 -4.61
C TYR A 119 -10.45 5.21 -4.69
N GLU A 120 -11.12 5.35 -5.82
CA GLU A 120 -12.23 6.30 -5.96
C GLU A 120 -13.38 5.95 -5.00
N LYS A 121 -13.66 4.66 -4.80
CA LYS A 121 -14.66 4.20 -3.83
C LYS A 121 -14.28 4.54 -2.39
N LEU A 122 -13.00 4.76 -2.13
CA LEU A 122 -12.51 5.20 -0.81
C LEU A 122 -12.38 6.72 -0.72
N ASN A 123 -12.93 7.44 -1.70
CA ASN A 123 -12.95 8.91 -1.77
C ASN A 123 -11.60 9.55 -2.11
N TYR A 124 -10.70 8.79 -2.75
CA TYR A 124 -9.51 9.38 -3.39
C TYR A 124 -9.92 9.96 -4.72
N LYS A 125 -9.31 11.09 -5.08
CA LYS A 125 -9.56 11.78 -6.36
C LYS A 125 -8.27 11.87 -7.16
N VAL A 126 -8.37 11.66 -8.46
CA VAL A 126 -7.25 11.81 -9.38
C VAL A 126 -6.84 13.28 -9.43
N ILE A 127 -5.56 13.54 -9.20
CA ILE A 127 -4.98 14.87 -9.31
C ILE A 127 -4.33 15.05 -10.69
N LYS A 128 -3.53 14.06 -11.11
CA LYS A 128 -2.83 14.12 -12.40
C LYS A 128 -2.32 12.76 -12.82
N LYS A 129 -2.09 12.60 -14.11
CA LYS A 129 -1.38 11.47 -14.69
C LYS A 129 0.11 11.63 -14.34
N THR A 130 0.76 10.56 -13.95
CA THR A 130 2.15 10.58 -13.53
C THR A 130 3.03 9.75 -14.46
N ASN A 131 3.61 8.66 -13.99
CA ASN A 131 4.61 7.89 -14.71
C ASN A 131 4.04 6.64 -15.37
N LEU A 132 4.70 6.22 -16.42
CA LEU A 132 4.51 4.90 -17.02
C LEU A 132 5.58 3.98 -16.42
N LEU A 133 5.23 3.26 -15.35
CA LEU A 133 6.16 2.46 -14.57
C LEU A 133 6.78 1.36 -15.44
N PHE A 134 8.12 1.36 -15.54
CA PHE A 134 8.89 0.42 -16.37
C PHE A 134 8.38 0.36 -17.82
N GLY A 135 7.81 1.46 -18.33
CA GLY A 135 7.24 1.51 -19.66
C GLY A 135 6.01 0.64 -19.87
N LYS A 136 5.36 0.16 -18.81
CA LYS A 136 4.28 -0.81 -18.91
C LYS A 136 2.98 -0.39 -18.24
N ILE A 137 3.03 0.21 -17.06
CA ILE A 137 1.83 0.52 -16.27
C ILE A 137 1.72 2.00 -16.00
N GLN A 138 0.65 2.60 -16.53
CA GLN A 138 0.33 4.00 -16.28
C GLN A 138 -0.12 4.19 -14.84
N HIS A 139 0.41 5.23 -14.21
CA HIS A 139 0.06 5.63 -12.86
C HIS A 139 -0.59 7.01 -12.84
N TYR A 140 -1.39 7.23 -11.79
CA TYR A 140 -2.07 8.49 -11.54
C TYR A 140 -1.91 8.86 -10.07
N GLU A 141 -1.52 10.11 -9.82
CA GLU A 141 -1.53 10.62 -8.46
C GLU A 141 -2.96 10.84 -8.00
N MET A 142 -3.27 10.32 -6.82
CA MET A 142 -4.56 10.50 -6.19
C MET A 142 -4.40 11.10 -4.80
N LYS A 143 -5.42 11.79 -4.33
CA LYS A 143 -5.39 12.49 -3.04
C LYS A 143 -6.74 12.37 -2.34
N LYS A 144 -6.68 12.22 -1.01
CA LYS A 144 -7.86 12.22 -0.16
C LYS A 144 -7.64 13.15 1.03
N LYS A 145 -8.64 13.95 1.34
CA LYS A 145 -8.68 14.71 2.59
C LYS A 145 -9.21 13.77 3.68
N ILE A 146 -8.42 13.56 4.75
CA ILE A 146 -8.73 12.58 5.80
C ILE A 146 -9.25 13.22 7.08
N ILE A 147 -9.38 14.54 7.07
CA ILE A 147 -9.94 15.27 8.20
C ILE A 147 -11.26 15.90 7.79
#